data_1a0c6be94044d3a54d99c474acbfceb5
#
_entry.id   1a0c6be94044d3a54d99c474acbfceb5
#
_cell.length_a   1.000
_cell.length_b   1.000
_cell.length_c   1.000
_cell.angle_alpha   90.00
_cell.angle_beta   90.00
_cell.angle_gamma   90.00
#
_symmetry.space_group_name_H-M   'P 1'
#
loop_
_entity.id
_entity.type
_entity.pdbx_description
1 polymer ?
#
loop_
_entity_poly.entity_id
_entity_poly.type
_entity_poly.pdbx_seq_one_letter_code
_entity_poly.pdbx_strand_id
1 'polypeptide(L)'
;MIQESFWQKDDLGDLENCHISLYRSHFSKSQADRCLEQLRKIEWTQNEIVLFGTKHLEPRETAWFGNPGVNYKYSGIEHKAKPWFPLLEDIRTQVQMASGVIFNS
;
A
#
# COMPACT_ATOMS: atom_id res chain seq x y z
N MET A 1 -6.38 11.36 13.60
CA MET A 1 -7.79 11.66 13.37
C MET A 1 -7.97 12.16 11.95
N ILE A 2 -8.98 11.67 11.29
CA ILE A 2 -9.29 12.03 9.93
C ILE A 2 -10.16 13.26 9.92
N GLN A 3 -9.77 14.26 9.17
CA GLN A 3 -10.51 15.52 9.05
C GLN A 3 -10.91 15.72 7.60
N GLU A 4 -12.05 15.16 7.22
CA GLU A 4 -12.54 15.21 5.84
C GLU A 4 -12.66 16.62 5.29
N SER A 5 -12.98 17.60 6.16
CA SER A 5 -13.13 19.00 5.77
C SER A 5 -11.86 19.64 5.20
N PHE A 6 -10.69 19.04 5.45
CA PHE A 6 -9.42 19.53 4.94
C PHE A 6 -8.92 18.79 3.70
N TRP A 7 -9.63 17.77 3.28
CA TRP A 7 -9.21 17.00 2.11
C TRP A 7 -9.75 17.64 0.85
N GLN A 8 -8.84 17.85 -0.08
CA GLN A 8 -9.20 18.23 -1.43
C GLN A 8 -9.17 17.00 -2.32
N LYS A 9 -10.32 16.62 -2.82
CA LYS A 9 -10.45 15.55 -3.79
C LYS A 9 -10.50 16.17 -5.17
N ASP A 10 -9.57 15.79 -6.03
CA ASP A 10 -9.57 16.15 -7.44
C ASP A 10 -9.95 14.93 -8.26
N ASP A 11 -11.08 14.97 -8.93
CA ASP A 11 -11.45 13.95 -9.90
C ASP A 11 -10.69 14.21 -11.19
N LEU A 12 -9.79 13.31 -11.54
CA LEU A 12 -8.97 13.41 -12.75
C LEU A 12 -9.67 12.85 -13.98
N GLY A 13 -10.95 12.53 -13.85
CA GLY A 13 -11.80 12.04 -14.92
C GLY A 13 -11.86 10.53 -14.99
N ASP A 14 -12.78 10.05 -15.82
CA ASP A 14 -12.93 8.64 -16.12
C ASP A 14 -12.17 8.30 -17.39
N LEU A 15 -11.20 7.43 -17.29
CA LEU A 15 -10.66 6.71 -18.42
C LEU A 15 -11.55 5.48 -18.64
N GLU A 16 -11.50 4.88 -19.82
CA GLU A 16 -12.27 3.68 -20.11
C GLU A 16 -12.03 2.62 -19.02
N ASN A 17 -13.10 2.27 -18.29
CA ASN A 17 -13.09 1.34 -17.15
C ASN A 17 -12.17 1.74 -15.98
N CYS A 18 -11.82 3.02 -15.87
CA CYS A 18 -10.95 3.51 -14.80
C CYS A 18 -11.39 4.88 -14.33
N HIS A 19 -11.57 5.03 -13.03
CA HIS A 19 -11.81 6.31 -12.38
C HIS A 19 -10.60 6.68 -11.51
N ILE A 20 -10.09 7.89 -11.66
CA ILE A 20 -8.93 8.36 -10.92
C ILE A 20 -9.31 9.58 -10.10
N SER A 21 -9.04 9.49 -8.80
CA SER A 21 -9.21 10.61 -7.86
C SER A 21 -7.89 10.91 -7.18
N LEU A 22 -7.58 12.17 -6.99
CA LEU A 22 -6.39 12.63 -6.29
C LEU A 22 -6.80 13.37 -5.02
N TYR A 23 -6.24 12.99 -3.90
CA TYR A 23 -6.43 13.65 -2.61
C TYR A 23 -5.13 14.34 -2.22
N ARG A 24 -5.03 15.64 -2.53
CA ARG A 24 -3.84 16.42 -2.23
C ARG A 24 -3.72 16.64 -0.73
N SER A 25 -2.50 16.52 -0.23
CA SER A 25 -2.20 16.76 1.21
C SER A 25 -3.09 15.95 2.16
N HIS A 26 -3.47 14.74 1.76
CA HIS A 26 -4.27 13.83 2.59
C HIS A 26 -3.61 13.57 3.94
N PHE A 27 -2.30 13.35 3.92
CA PHE A 27 -1.47 13.29 5.12
C PHE A 27 -0.71 14.62 5.26
N SER A 28 -0.65 15.14 6.49
CA SER A 28 0.23 16.27 6.77
C SER A 28 1.70 15.87 6.60
N LYS A 29 2.59 16.84 6.43
CA LYS A 29 4.02 16.56 6.33
C LYS A 29 4.53 15.77 7.54
N SER A 30 4.13 16.17 8.75
CA SER A 30 4.57 15.47 9.97
C SER A 30 4.03 14.04 10.06
N GLN A 31 2.80 13.80 9.62
CA GLN A 31 2.22 12.45 9.55
C GLN A 31 2.97 11.58 8.54
N ALA A 32 3.21 12.12 7.34
CA ALA A 32 3.93 11.42 6.29
C ALA A 32 5.37 11.08 6.73
N ASP A 33 6.05 12.02 7.37
CA ASP A 33 7.42 11.81 7.86
C ASP A 33 7.47 10.72 8.94
N ARG A 34 6.51 10.70 9.86
CA ARG A 34 6.40 9.65 10.88
C ARG A 34 6.10 8.28 10.27
N CYS A 35 5.20 8.23 9.30
CA CYS A 35 4.90 6.99 8.58
C CYS A 35 6.14 6.45 7.88
N LEU A 36 6.86 7.30 7.18
CA LEU A 36 8.08 6.90 6.48
C LEU A 36 9.13 6.36 7.44
N GLU A 37 9.34 7.04 8.58
CA GLU A 37 10.30 6.59 9.58
C GLU A 37 9.95 5.20 10.13
N GLN A 38 8.67 4.96 10.44
CA GLN A 38 8.23 3.66 10.93
C GLN A 38 8.30 2.57 9.85
N LEU A 39 7.94 2.90 8.61
CA LEU A 39 8.00 1.95 7.50
C LEU A 39 9.43 1.54 7.15
N ARG A 40 10.41 2.40 7.37
CA ARG A 40 11.82 2.04 7.19
C ARG A 40 12.30 0.99 8.18
N LYS A 41 11.64 0.85 9.31
CA LYS A 41 12.02 -0.07 10.38
C LYS A 41 11.42 -1.47 10.25
N ILE A 42 10.46 -1.67 9.35
CA ILE A 42 9.87 -2.99 9.11
C ILE A 42 10.82 -3.87 8.29
N GLU A 43 10.55 -5.16 8.29
CA GLU A 43 11.31 -6.09 7.49
C GLU A 43 10.92 -5.98 6.02
N TRP A 44 11.88 -5.61 5.19
CA TRP A 44 11.75 -5.58 3.73
C TRP A 44 12.49 -6.77 3.14
N THR A 45 11.92 -7.37 2.10
CA THR A 45 12.50 -8.55 1.46
C THR A 45 12.76 -8.28 0.00
N GLN A 46 13.99 -8.56 -0.43
CA GLN A 46 14.34 -8.60 -1.85
C GLN A 46 14.23 -10.04 -2.33
N ASN A 47 13.34 -10.28 -3.28
CA ASN A 47 13.05 -11.61 -3.77
C ASN A 47 13.91 -11.94 -5.00
N GLU A 48 14.14 -13.24 -5.20
CA GLU A 48 14.80 -13.78 -6.38
C GLU A 48 13.73 -14.33 -7.32
N ILE A 49 13.78 -13.91 -8.58
CA ILE A 49 12.88 -14.38 -9.64
C ILE A 49 13.66 -15.15 -10.69
N VAL A 50 12.97 -16.08 -11.35
CA VAL A 50 13.56 -16.84 -12.47
C VAL A 50 12.92 -16.38 -13.76
N LEU A 51 13.74 -15.82 -14.65
CA LEU A 51 13.34 -15.40 -15.99
C LEU A 51 14.19 -16.15 -17.01
N PHE A 52 13.54 -16.87 -17.95
CA PHE A 52 14.21 -17.64 -19.00
C PHE A 52 15.28 -18.61 -18.45
N GLY A 53 14.98 -19.25 -17.32
CA GLY A 53 15.88 -20.20 -16.68
C GLY A 53 17.03 -19.57 -15.87
N THR A 54 17.12 -18.25 -15.83
CA THR A 54 18.17 -17.52 -15.09
C THR A 54 17.58 -16.83 -13.89
N LYS A 55 18.27 -16.94 -12.75
CA LYS A 55 17.89 -16.29 -11.49
C LYS A 55 18.31 -14.82 -11.51
N HIS A 56 17.37 -13.95 -11.10
CA HIS A 56 17.62 -12.52 -10.95
C HIS A 56 17.05 -12.03 -9.64
N LEU A 57 17.77 -11.14 -8.97
CA LEU A 57 17.19 -10.40 -7.83
C LEU A 57 16.22 -9.34 -8.39
N GLU A 58 15.06 -9.19 -7.76
CA GLU A 58 14.17 -8.08 -8.06
C GLU A 58 14.88 -6.76 -7.74
N PRO A 59 14.66 -5.70 -8.55
CA PRO A 59 15.33 -4.41 -8.32
C PRO A 59 14.69 -3.60 -7.18
N ARG A 60 13.92 -4.25 -6.31
CA ARG A 60 13.19 -3.61 -5.21
C ARG A 60 13.06 -4.54 -4.03
N GLU A 61 12.82 -3.94 -2.90
CA GLU A 61 12.41 -4.65 -1.69
C GLU A 61 10.91 -4.50 -1.51
N THR A 62 10.25 -5.55 -1.04
CA THR A 62 8.80 -5.59 -0.85
C THR A 62 8.42 -6.13 0.52
N ALA A 63 7.22 -5.76 0.96
CA ALA A 63 6.59 -6.33 2.14
C ALA A 63 5.08 -6.44 1.88
N TRP A 64 4.48 -7.58 2.23
CA TRP A 64 3.07 -7.84 1.98
C TRP A 64 2.33 -8.04 3.30
N PHE A 65 1.32 -7.22 3.53
CA PHE A 65 0.46 -7.29 4.72
C PHE A 65 -1.00 -7.40 4.29
N GLY A 66 -1.79 -8.13 5.07
CA GLY A 66 -3.20 -8.28 4.76
C GLY A 66 -3.93 -9.14 5.77
N ASN A 67 -5.21 -9.33 5.52
CA ASN A 67 -6.02 -10.25 6.31
C ASN A 67 -5.46 -11.67 6.19
N PRO A 68 -5.68 -12.54 7.21
CA PRO A 68 -5.20 -13.90 7.16
C PRO A 68 -5.63 -14.61 5.87
N GLY A 69 -4.67 -15.23 5.18
CA GLY A 69 -4.92 -15.97 3.94
C GLY A 69 -5.00 -15.13 2.67
N VAL A 70 -4.95 -13.82 2.76
CA VAL A 70 -4.91 -12.94 1.59
C VAL A 70 -3.47 -12.87 1.08
N ASN A 71 -3.09 -13.87 0.31
CA ASN A 71 -1.74 -14.00 -0.23
C ASN A 71 -1.67 -13.47 -1.65
N TYR A 72 -0.50 -13.04 -2.05
CA TYR A 72 -0.25 -12.47 -3.37
C TYR A 72 0.82 -13.25 -4.10
N LYS A 73 0.55 -13.63 -5.34
CA LYS A 73 1.52 -14.32 -6.18
C LYS A 73 1.94 -13.45 -7.34
N TYR A 74 3.24 -13.24 -7.46
CA TYR A 74 3.83 -12.44 -8.53
C TYR A 74 5.13 -13.10 -9.02
N SER A 75 5.29 -13.23 -10.32
CA SER A 75 6.46 -13.86 -10.95
C SER A 75 6.84 -15.22 -10.34
N GLY A 76 5.83 -16.04 -10.01
CA GLY A 76 6.04 -17.36 -9.41
C GLY A 76 6.33 -17.37 -7.92
N ILE A 77 6.46 -16.20 -7.28
CA ILE A 77 6.71 -16.08 -5.85
C ILE A 77 5.40 -15.80 -5.12
N GLU A 78 5.09 -16.61 -4.12
CA GLU A 78 3.94 -16.37 -3.26
C GLU A 78 4.36 -15.52 -2.07
N HIS A 79 3.70 -14.37 -1.91
CA HIS A 79 3.82 -13.51 -0.75
C HIS A 79 2.71 -13.83 0.22
N LYS A 80 3.06 -14.41 1.36
CA LYS A 80 2.09 -14.67 2.43
C LYS A 80 1.80 -13.39 3.19
N ALA A 81 0.52 -13.13 3.45
CA ALA A 81 0.10 -11.96 4.18
C ALA A 81 0.65 -11.98 5.61
N LYS A 82 1.44 -10.97 5.94
CA LYS A 82 1.82 -10.70 7.33
C LYS A 82 0.65 -9.99 8.02
N PRO A 83 0.50 -10.15 9.34
CA PRO A 83 -0.58 -9.47 10.07
C PRO A 83 -0.48 -7.95 9.96
N TRP A 84 -1.63 -7.30 9.89
CA TRP A 84 -1.71 -5.86 10.04
C TRP A 84 -1.06 -5.42 11.36
N PHE A 85 -0.40 -4.28 11.34
CA PHE A 85 0.13 -3.68 12.55
C PHE A 85 -0.39 -2.24 12.68
N PRO A 86 -0.30 -1.61 13.86
CA PRO A 86 -1.04 -0.37 14.15
C PRO A 86 -0.89 0.73 13.11
N LEU A 87 0.31 0.99 12.62
CA LEU A 87 0.53 2.01 11.59
C LEU A 87 -0.25 1.71 10.31
N LEU A 88 -0.18 0.47 9.81
CA LEU A 88 -0.87 0.09 8.58
C LEU A 88 -2.38 0.03 8.78
N GLU A 89 -2.87 -0.37 9.95
CA GLU A 89 -4.30 -0.32 10.27
C GLU A 89 -4.82 1.11 10.24
N ASP A 90 -4.05 2.04 10.77
CA ASP A 90 -4.40 3.45 10.76
C ASP A 90 -4.44 4.00 9.33
N ILE A 91 -3.42 3.75 8.54
CA ILE A 91 -3.37 4.14 7.12
C ILE A 91 -4.55 3.52 6.36
N ARG A 92 -4.80 2.23 6.56
CA ARG A 92 -5.93 1.54 5.93
C ARG A 92 -7.26 2.20 6.26
N THR A 93 -7.49 2.48 7.54
CA THR A 93 -8.71 3.14 7.99
C THR A 93 -8.91 4.49 7.30
N GLN A 94 -7.87 5.29 7.23
CA GLN A 94 -7.93 6.59 6.56
C GLN A 94 -8.22 6.47 5.06
N VAL A 95 -7.58 5.55 4.39
CA VAL A 95 -7.79 5.31 2.96
C VAL A 95 -9.20 4.76 2.70
N GLN A 96 -9.68 3.86 3.54
CA GLN A 96 -11.04 3.32 3.45
C GLN A 96 -12.09 4.43 3.61
N MET A 97 -11.90 5.32 4.57
CA MET A 97 -12.83 6.43 4.79
C MET A 97 -12.83 7.41 3.63
N ALA A 98 -11.67 7.69 3.05
CA ALA A 98 -11.56 8.61 1.92
C ALA A 98 -12.14 8.02 0.63
N SER A 99 -11.91 6.73 0.38
CA SER A 99 -12.29 6.08 -0.87
C SER A 99 -13.67 5.42 -0.85
N GLY A 100 -14.19 5.09 0.33
CA GLY A 100 -15.41 4.28 0.47
C GLY A 100 -15.20 2.80 0.13
N VAL A 101 -13.95 2.36 0.01
CA VAL A 101 -13.59 0.98 -0.34
C VAL A 101 -12.95 0.30 0.87
N ILE A 102 -13.28 -0.97 1.10
CA ILE A 102 -12.66 -1.79 2.15
C ILE A 102 -11.51 -2.58 1.53
N PHE A 103 -10.34 -2.47 2.14
CA PHE A 103 -9.13 -3.15 1.69
C PHE A 103 -8.81 -4.34 2.58
N ASN A 104 -8.42 -5.46 1.99
CA ASN A 104 -8.01 -6.66 2.70
C ASN A 104 -6.50 -6.90 2.68
N SER A 105 -5.77 -6.05 1.96
CA SER A 105 -4.31 -6.12 1.87
C SER A 105 -3.74 -4.79 1.41
#